data_848229f439fd16628c44d330aaa02c07
#
_entry.id   848229f439fd16628c44d330aaa02c07
#
_cell.length_a   1.000
_cell.length_b   1.000
_cell.length_c   1.000
_cell.angle_alpha   90.00
_cell.angle_beta   90.00
_cell.angle_gamma   90.00
#
_symmetry.space_group_name_H-M   'P 1'
#
loop_
_entity.id
_entity.type
_entity.pdbx_description
1 polymer ?
#
loop_
_entity_poly.entity_id
_entity_poly.type
_entity_poly.pdbx_seq_one_letter_code
_entity_poly.pdbx_strand_id
1 'polypeptide(L)'
;AFKEPVPDRMPRTSSILEMVRDFAKRMDQPLDNVWPTSLKLEDLRWAMIQEEYAEAFDESCNRNHEEAMLKELADLVYVTFGYAATYGWNLDEAVRRVHLSNMSKLGLDGKPLKNPEGKVLKGPNYQKCNLSDLVGTNNE
;
A
#
# COMPACT_ATOMS: atom_id res chain seq x y z
N ALA A 1 -23.77 -21.18 -17.36
CA ALA A 1 -24.56 -19.95 -17.45
C ALA A 1 -23.66 -18.73 -17.53
N PHE A 2 -23.90 -17.86 -18.48
CA PHE A 2 -23.20 -16.62 -18.64
C PHE A 2 -23.57 -15.67 -17.49
N LYS A 3 -22.56 -15.17 -16.75
CA LYS A 3 -22.79 -14.16 -15.72
C LYS A 3 -22.31 -12.82 -16.25
N GLU A 4 -23.17 -11.82 -16.14
CA GLU A 4 -22.75 -10.46 -16.44
C GLU A 4 -21.75 -9.98 -15.40
N PRO A 5 -20.68 -9.26 -15.81
CA PRO A 5 -19.75 -8.68 -14.85
C PRO A 5 -20.45 -7.68 -13.95
N VAL A 6 -20.04 -7.62 -12.70
CA VAL A 6 -20.51 -6.58 -11.78
C VAL A 6 -20.08 -5.23 -12.32
N PRO A 7 -21.01 -4.27 -12.48
CA PRO A 7 -20.62 -2.95 -12.96
C PRO A 7 -19.61 -2.28 -12.04
N ASP A 8 -18.59 -1.65 -12.62
CA ASP A 8 -17.68 -0.81 -11.88
C ASP A 8 -18.42 0.47 -11.49
N ARG A 9 -18.68 0.63 -10.19
CA ARG A 9 -19.42 1.76 -9.63
C ARG A 9 -18.53 2.90 -9.20
N MET A 10 -17.23 2.68 -9.19
CA MET A 10 -16.27 3.68 -8.76
C MET A 10 -15.78 4.50 -9.95
N PRO A 11 -15.66 5.83 -9.82
CA PRO A 11 -15.00 6.64 -10.83
C PRO A 11 -13.58 6.12 -11.09
N ARG A 12 -13.13 6.17 -12.34
CA ARG A 12 -11.78 5.75 -12.68
C ARG A 12 -10.69 6.60 -12.00
N THR A 13 -11.07 7.78 -11.52
CA THR A 13 -10.20 8.67 -10.75
C THR A 13 -10.15 8.31 -9.26
N SER A 14 -10.89 7.30 -8.83
CA SER A 14 -10.86 6.86 -7.43
C SER A 14 -9.47 6.39 -7.03
N SER A 15 -9.06 6.76 -5.83
CA SER A 15 -7.80 6.28 -5.27
C SER A 15 -7.88 4.81 -4.89
N ILE A 16 -6.73 4.19 -4.67
CA ILE A 16 -6.66 2.80 -4.18
C ILE A 16 -7.37 2.69 -2.83
N LEU A 17 -7.15 3.62 -1.92
CA LEU A 17 -7.79 3.62 -0.61
C LEU A 17 -9.32 3.71 -0.73
N GLU A 18 -9.83 4.58 -1.61
CA GLU A 18 -11.28 4.70 -1.85
C GLU A 18 -11.89 3.38 -2.32
N MET A 19 -11.23 2.71 -3.27
CA MET A 19 -11.69 1.40 -3.78
C MET A 19 -11.67 0.33 -2.69
N VAL A 20 -10.59 0.26 -1.94
CA VAL A 20 -10.44 -0.74 -0.86
C VAL A 20 -11.46 -0.48 0.26
N ARG A 21 -11.72 0.78 0.62
CA ARG A 21 -12.74 1.12 1.62
C ARG A 21 -14.14 0.75 1.15
N ASP A 22 -14.46 0.99 -0.12
CA ASP A 22 -15.75 0.59 -0.70
C ASP A 22 -15.95 -0.93 -0.63
N PHE A 23 -14.93 -1.69 -1.00
CA PHE A 23 -14.94 -3.15 -0.89
C PHE A 23 -15.16 -3.60 0.56
N ALA A 24 -14.39 -3.04 1.50
CA ALA A 24 -14.50 -3.41 2.92
C ALA A 24 -15.92 -3.14 3.46
N LYS A 25 -16.52 -2.02 3.11
CA LYS A 25 -17.91 -1.69 3.49
C LYS A 25 -18.89 -2.73 2.96
N ARG A 26 -18.77 -3.11 1.70
CA ARG A 26 -19.69 -4.07 1.06
C ARG A 26 -19.52 -5.47 1.61
N MET A 27 -18.33 -5.81 2.07
CA MET A 27 -18.02 -7.14 2.64
C MET A 27 -18.15 -7.18 4.16
N ASP A 28 -18.71 -6.13 4.78
CA ASP A 28 -18.87 -6.02 6.23
C ASP A 28 -17.55 -6.23 7.00
N GLN A 29 -16.45 -5.75 6.44
CA GLN A 29 -15.13 -5.83 7.06
C GLN A 29 -14.88 -4.64 7.99
N PRO A 30 -14.12 -4.83 9.07
CA PRO A 30 -13.81 -3.75 10.01
C PRO A 30 -13.08 -2.59 9.35
N LEU A 31 -13.53 -1.37 9.63
CA LEU A 31 -12.92 -0.11 9.20
C LEU A 31 -12.74 0.82 10.39
N ASP A 32 -11.76 1.70 10.30
CA ASP A 32 -11.58 2.83 11.21
C ASP A 32 -11.46 2.42 12.69
N ASN A 33 -10.88 1.25 12.94
CA ASN A 33 -10.58 0.81 14.29
C ASN A 33 -9.39 1.58 14.86
N VAL A 34 -9.34 1.68 16.16
CA VAL A 34 -8.20 2.28 16.87
C VAL A 34 -7.06 1.27 16.94
N TRP A 35 -5.91 1.65 16.44
CA TRP A 35 -4.70 0.81 16.53
C TRP A 35 -3.98 1.07 17.86
N PRO A 36 -3.46 0.04 18.54
CA PRO A 36 -3.62 -1.38 18.23
C PRO A 36 -5.00 -1.91 18.63
N THR A 37 -5.49 -2.91 17.89
CA THR A 37 -6.74 -3.60 18.18
C THR A 37 -6.47 -4.91 18.93
N SER A 38 -7.43 -5.83 18.88
CA SER A 38 -7.19 -7.21 19.31
C SER A 38 -6.11 -7.84 18.41
N LEU A 39 -5.24 -8.64 18.99
CA LEU A 39 -4.21 -9.37 18.26
C LEU A 39 -4.81 -10.20 17.12
N LYS A 40 -6.01 -10.75 17.33
CA LYS A 40 -6.69 -11.55 16.32
C LYS A 40 -6.94 -10.78 15.01
N LEU A 41 -7.37 -9.51 15.09
CA LEU A 41 -7.60 -8.69 13.91
C LEU A 41 -6.28 -8.30 13.22
N GLU A 42 -5.28 -7.94 14.01
CA GLU A 42 -3.96 -7.60 13.50
C GLU A 42 -3.31 -8.79 12.81
N ASP A 43 -3.36 -9.96 13.44
CA ASP A 43 -2.83 -11.20 12.88
C ASP A 43 -3.51 -11.56 11.56
N LEU A 44 -4.84 -11.39 11.48
CA LEU A 44 -5.58 -11.62 10.25
C LEU A 44 -5.10 -10.70 9.12
N ARG A 45 -5.00 -9.40 9.38
CA ARG A 45 -4.56 -8.43 8.39
C ARG A 45 -3.12 -8.67 7.95
N TRP A 46 -2.27 -8.99 8.90
CA TRP A 46 -0.87 -9.33 8.60
C TRP A 46 -0.74 -10.62 7.82
N ALA A 47 -1.51 -11.65 8.19
CA ALA A 47 -1.54 -12.92 7.47
C ALA A 47 -1.96 -12.75 6.01
N MET A 48 -2.90 -11.86 5.72
CA MET A 48 -3.31 -11.56 4.34
C MET A 48 -2.16 -10.97 3.52
N ILE A 49 -1.36 -10.07 4.10
CA ILE A 49 -0.19 -9.51 3.42
C ILE A 49 0.85 -10.60 3.16
N GLN A 50 1.11 -11.46 4.16
CA GLN A 50 2.07 -12.56 4.02
C GLN A 50 1.64 -13.56 2.95
N GLU A 51 0.35 -13.88 2.87
CA GLU A 51 -0.22 -14.76 1.85
C GLU A 51 0.00 -14.19 0.45
N GLU A 52 -0.35 -12.94 0.22
CA GLU A 52 -0.19 -12.29 -1.09
C GLU A 52 1.29 -12.09 -1.45
N TYR A 53 2.14 -11.82 -0.46
CA TYR A 53 3.58 -11.78 -0.68
C TYR A 53 4.10 -13.14 -1.15
N ALA A 54 3.68 -14.23 -0.49
CA ALA A 54 4.11 -15.58 -0.85
C ALA A 54 3.63 -15.96 -2.27
N GLU A 55 2.40 -15.62 -2.62
CA GLU A 55 1.86 -15.85 -3.97
C GLU A 55 2.62 -15.06 -5.03
N ALA A 56 2.95 -13.79 -4.73
CA ALA A 56 3.75 -12.96 -5.64
C ALA A 56 5.17 -13.52 -5.79
N PHE A 57 5.77 -13.99 -4.71
CA PHE A 57 7.10 -14.61 -4.76
C PHE A 57 7.08 -15.89 -5.60
N ASP A 58 6.10 -16.77 -5.38
CA ASP A 58 5.96 -18.01 -6.15
C ASP A 58 5.77 -17.71 -7.64
N GLU A 59 4.92 -16.74 -7.98
CA GLU A 59 4.70 -16.35 -9.37
C GLU A 59 5.94 -15.74 -10.00
N SER A 60 6.76 -15.01 -9.23
CA SER A 60 8.03 -14.44 -9.73
C SER A 60 9.03 -15.50 -10.19
N CYS A 61 8.90 -16.72 -9.66
CA CYS A 61 9.71 -17.87 -10.08
C CYS A 61 9.24 -18.45 -11.42
N ASN A 62 8.02 -18.12 -11.85
CA ASN A 62 7.43 -18.58 -13.10
C ASN A 62 7.51 -17.48 -14.16
N ARG A 63 8.66 -17.41 -14.83
CA ARG A 63 9.05 -16.29 -15.68
C ARG A 63 8.26 -16.11 -16.98
N ASN A 64 7.26 -16.94 -17.23
CA ASN A 64 6.47 -16.90 -18.47
C ASN A 64 5.07 -16.30 -18.29
N HIS A 65 4.74 -15.79 -17.09
CA HIS A 65 3.39 -15.35 -16.75
C HIS A 65 3.38 -13.90 -16.26
N GLU A 66 3.65 -12.95 -17.13
CA GLU A 66 3.66 -11.52 -16.78
C GLU A 66 2.31 -11.04 -16.24
N GLU A 67 1.22 -11.49 -16.86
CA GLU A 67 -0.14 -11.14 -16.40
C GLU A 67 -0.40 -11.64 -14.99
N ALA A 68 -0.06 -12.89 -14.70
CA ALA A 68 -0.22 -13.46 -13.37
C ALA A 68 0.66 -12.72 -12.35
N MET A 69 1.89 -12.39 -12.71
CA MET A 69 2.77 -11.61 -11.83
C MET A 69 2.20 -10.23 -11.52
N LEU A 70 1.69 -9.54 -12.52
CA LEU A 70 1.07 -8.23 -12.34
C LEU A 70 -0.16 -8.31 -11.43
N LYS A 71 -0.97 -9.36 -11.60
CA LYS A 71 -2.13 -9.62 -10.74
C LYS A 71 -1.72 -9.83 -9.29
N GLU A 72 -0.66 -10.61 -9.03
CA GLU A 72 -0.19 -10.85 -7.66
C GLU A 72 0.37 -9.58 -7.00
N LEU A 73 1.06 -8.73 -7.77
CA LEU A 73 1.48 -7.43 -7.27
C LEU A 73 0.28 -6.54 -6.91
N ALA A 74 -0.75 -6.55 -7.74
CA ALA A 74 -1.97 -5.79 -7.46
C ALA A 74 -2.68 -6.29 -6.20
N ASP A 75 -2.77 -7.61 -6.01
CA ASP A 75 -3.35 -8.20 -4.79
C ASP A 75 -2.56 -7.80 -3.54
N LEU A 76 -1.24 -7.81 -3.62
CA LEU A 76 -0.37 -7.41 -2.50
C LEU A 76 -0.61 -5.95 -2.12
N VAL A 77 -0.69 -5.05 -3.10
CA VAL A 77 -1.04 -3.65 -2.86
C VAL A 77 -2.42 -3.53 -2.25
N TYR A 78 -3.39 -4.27 -2.77
CA TYR A 78 -4.79 -4.23 -2.33
C TYR A 78 -4.92 -4.58 -0.84
N VAL A 79 -4.33 -5.68 -0.39
CA VAL A 79 -4.39 -6.09 1.02
C VAL A 79 -3.58 -5.18 1.94
N THR A 80 -2.51 -4.56 1.43
CA THR A 80 -1.74 -3.56 2.18
C THR A 80 -2.61 -2.33 2.47
N PHE A 81 -3.34 -1.84 1.47
CA PHE A 81 -4.33 -0.77 1.68
C PHE A 81 -5.47 -1.22 2.58
N GLY A 82 -5.85 -2.50 2.53
CA GLY A 82 -6.83 -3.09 3.44
C GLY A 82 -6.41 -2.99 4.90
N TYR A 83 -5.14 -3.25 5.19
CA TYR A 83 -4.58 -3.05 6.53
C TYR A 83 -4.77 -1.60 6.99
N ALA A 84 -4.37 -0.64 6.18
CA ALA A 84 -4.52 0.77 6.50
C ALA A 84 -5.98 1.18 6.71
N ALA A 85 -6.88 0.72 5.84
CA ALA A 85 -8.31 1.03 5.94
C ALA A 85 -8.93 0.48 7.23
N THR A 86 -8.48 -0.68 7.69
CA THR A 86 -8.91 -1.26 8.96
C THR A 86 -8.71 -0.30 10.14
N TYR A 87 -7.67 0.52 10.08
CA TYR A 87 -7.32 1.49 11.12
C TYR A 87 -7.62 2.94 10.74
N GLY A 88 -8.29 3.17 9.62
CA GLY A 88 -8.64 4.51 9.16
C GLY A 88 -7.45 5.36 8.74
N TRP A 89 -6.32 4.75 8.42
CA TRP A 89 -5.12 5.46 8.01
C TRP A 89 -5.18 5.86 6.53
N ASN A 90 -4.79 7.09 6.24
CA ASN A 90 -4.72 7.59 4.86
C ASN A 90 -3.42 7.16 4.20
N LEU A 91 -3.41 5.92 3.69
CA LEU A 91 -2.23 5.37 3.03
C LEU A 91 -1.94 6.05 1.68
N ASP A 92 -2.95 6.56 0.98
CA ASP A 92 -2.72 7.35 -0.24
C ASP A 92 -1.80 8.54 0.05
N GLU A 93 -2.13 9.33 1.08
CA GLU A 93 -1.30 10.49 1.47
C GLU A 93 0.05 10.06 2.03
N ALA A 94 0.09 8.96 2.79
CA ALA A 94 1.36 8.43 3.30
C ALA A 94 2.31 8.05 2.17
N VAL A 95 1.83 7.38 1.15
CA VAL A 95 2.63 7.01 -0.05
C VAL A 95 3.11 8.26 -0.78
N ARG A 96 2.25 9.27 -0.91
CA ARG A 96 2.63 10.55 -1.53
C ARG A 96 3.79 11.20 -0.77
N ARG A 97 3.73 11.24 0.56
CA ARG A 97 4.80 11.81 1.40
C ARG A 97 6.08 10.98 1.33
N VAL A 98 5.98 9.67 1.30
CA VAL A 98 7.13 8.78 1.06
C VAL A 98 7.75 9.09 -0.29
N HIS A 99 6.93 9.30 -1.33
CA HIS A 99 7.43 9.68 -2.65
C HIS A 99 8.22 11.00 -2.59
N LEU A 100 7.67 12.03 -1.96
CA LEU A 100 8.36 13.32 -1.80
C LEU A 100 9.68 13.19 -1.02
N SER A 101 9.68 12.39 0.04
CA SER A 101 10.89 12.07 0.80
C SER A 101 11.93 11.39 -0.10
N ASN A 102 11.50 10.42 -0.90
CA ASN A 102 12.38 9.73 -1.85
C ASN A 102 12.95 10.69 -2.90
N MET A 103 12.14 11.59 -3.43
CA MET A 103 12.60 12.60 -4.39
C MET A 103 13.60 13.58 -3.77
N SER A 104 13.51 13.84 -2.47
CA SER A 104 14.46 14.70 -1.77
C SER A 104 15.87 14.09 -1.63
N LYS A 105 16.04 12.82 -2.00
CA LYS A 105 17.36 12.15 -2.05
C LYS A 105 18.26 12.65 -3.18
N LEU A 106 17.71 13.37 -4.16
CA LEU A 106 18.50 13.90 -5.26
C LEU A 106 19.65 14.81 -4.78
N GLY A 107 20.75 14.83 -5.53
CA GLY A 107 21.85 15.74 -5.30
C GLY A 107 21.49 17.20 -5.60
N LEU A 108 22.38 18.12 -5.25
CA LEU A 108 22.19 19.57 -5.47
C LEU A 108 21.99 19.92 -6.95
N ASP A 109 22.55 19.12 -7.85
CA ASP A 109 22.42 19.28 -9.29
C ASP A 109 21.13 18.66 -9.86
N GLY A 110 20.24 18.14 -9.01
CA GLY A 110 19.02 17.44 -9.40
C GLY A 110 19.25 16.04 -9.94
N LYS A 111 20.47 15.50 -9.81
CA LYS A 111 20.81 14.16 -10.27
C LYS A 111 20.92 13.18 -9.10
N PRO A 112 20.67 11.88 -9.36
CA PRO A 112 20.76 10.88 -8.30
C PRO A 112 22.19 10.68 -7.83
N LEU A 113 22.34 10.45 -6.53
CA LEU A 113 23.57 9.94 -5.93
C LEU A 113 23.39 8.45 -5.73
N LYS A 114 24.33 7.66 -6.23
CA LYS A 114 24.27 6.19 -6.13
C LYS A 114 25.60 5.64 -5.62
N ASN A 115 25.54 4.52 -4.90
CA ASN A 115 26.73 3.75 -4.58
C ASN A 115 27.17 2.90 -5.78
N PRO A 116 28.34 2.22 -5.72
CA PRO A 116 28.83 1.39 -6.83
C PRO A 116 27.87 0.27 -7.26
N GLU A 117 27.02 -0.23 -6.36
CA GLU A 117 26.03 -1.25 -6.64
C GLU A 117 24.73 -0.69 -7.24
N GLY A 118 24.63 0.63 -7.44
CA GLY A 118 23.47 1.28 -8.02
C GLY A 118 22.37 1.64 -7.03
N LYS A 119 22.60 1.48 -5.73
CA LYS A 119 21.63 1.90 -4.69
C LYS A 119 21.61 3.41 -4.58
N VAL A 120 20.41 4.00 -4.56
CA VAL A 120 20.22 5.44 -4.34
C VAL A 120 20.61 5.83 -2.92
N LEU A 121 21.44 6.85 -2.81
CA LEU A 121 21.91 7.43 -1.55
C LEU A 121 21.14 8.71 -1.23
N LYS A 122 21.17 9.13 0.03
CA LYS A 122 20.55 10.37 0.47
C LYS A 122 21.43 11.57 0.11
N GLY A 123 20.87 12.52 -0.64
CA GLY A 123 21.55 13.76 -0.97
C GLY A 123 21.49 14.76 0.20
N PRO A 124 22.15 15.93 0.04
CA PRO A 124 22.25 16.93 1.10
C PRO A 124 20.92 17.57 1.50
N ASN A 125 19.93 17.55 0.61
CA ASN A 125 18.58 18.10 0.88
C ASN A 125 17.56 17.05 1.28
N TYR A 126 18.02 15.85 1.65
CA TYR A 126 17.13 14.78 2.07
C TYR A 126 16.28 15.20 3.25
N GLN A 127 14.97 14.96 3.12
CA GLN A 127 13.99 15.18 4.16
C GLN A 127 13.30 13.86 4.50
N LYS A 128 13.41 13.47 5.78
CA LYS A 128 12.74 12.29 6.29
C LYS A 128 11.23 12.48 6.20
N CYS A 129 10.53 11.41 5.79
CA CYS A 129 9.07 11.40 5.77
C CYS A 129 8.50 11.56 7.18
N ASN A 130 7.50 12.43 7.33
CA ASN A 130 6.77 12.62 8.58
C ASN A 130 5.29 12.28 8.33
N LEU A 131 4.79 11.30 9.06
CA LEU A 131 3.40 10.81 8.97
C LEU A 131 2.64 10.98 10.29
N SER A 132 3.17 11.72 11.25
CA SER A 132 2.64 11.79 12.61
C SER A 132 1.19 12.29 12.69
N ASP A 133 0.78 13.16 11.76
CA ASP A 133 -0.60 13.68 11.70
C ASP A 133 -1.57 12.72 10.99
N LEU A 134 -1.09 11.66 10.35
CA LEU A 134 -1.91 10.67 9.65
C LEU A 134 -2.29 9.48 10.51
N VAL A 135 -1.70 9.33 11.67
CA VAL A 135 -2.00 8.24 12.60
C VAL A 135 -2.73 8.76 13.81
N GLY A 136 -3.47 7.87 14.46
CA GLY A 136 -4.36 8.22 15.54
C GLY A 136 -3.69 9.00 16.66
N THR A 137 -4.32 10.08 17.00
CA THR A 137 -3.99 10.93 18.12
C THR A 137 -4.96 10.65 19.25
N ASN A 138 -5.00 9.40 19.70
CA ASN A 138 -5.96 9.00 20.74
C ASN A 138 -5.46 9.33 22.15
N ASN A 139 -4.64 10.34 22.26
CA ASN A 139 -4.02 10.77 23.50
C ASN A 139 -4.67 12.04 24.05
N GLU A 140 -5.96 12.17 23.89
CA GLU A 140 -6.73 13.17 24.64
C GLU A 140 -7.53 12.51 25.75
#